data_966e3f72495ab676ed948c12eb4cd755
#
_entry.id   966e3f72495ab676ed948c12eb4cd755
#
_cell.length_a   1.000
_cell.length_b   1.000
_cell.length_c   1.000
_cell.angle_alpha   90.00
_cell.angle_beta   90.00
_cell.angle_gamma   90.00
#
_symmetry.space_group_name_H-M   'P 1'
#
loop_
_entity.id
_entity.type
_entity.pdbx_description
1 polymer ?
#
loop_
_entity_poly.entity_id
_entity_poly.type
_entity_poly.pdbx_seq_one_letter_code
_entity_poly.pdbx_strand_id
1 'polypeptide(L)'
;MLSFPNKFKCSSWYRPGRLFIVFIVVALALLTLSCQKSSLSNAPQSGKGGGEIIGAGSTFIYPAMSRWISSFQSSHKGVQINYQSIGSGGGIQQLKKGVVDFGASDAALDDKQLQEMPAVVQLPESAGPVCITYNLPELKSPLKLSANTLAGIYLGQIKTWQDPALRKDNPGVELPKYPIVVAHRSDGSGTTNIFTTYLDKVSPAWSKQVGKGIAVNWPTGLGGKGSEGVTGVVKQTPGGIGYVELTYAKENKLPVALVRNQAGQFVEPTADATTAAINAFSNDLAHDVRVPIVDPPASAKDAYPISGLTFLLIPKQGKDPNKTESLKQFVQYVITQGQDQAESLSYAKLPSGLQQQDQTLLAQVGSKSQQASSGGSQ
;
A
#
# COMPACT_ATOMS: atom_id res chain seq x y z
N MET A 1 32.52 -2.19 -61.67
CA MET A 1 33.19 -1.07 -62.37
C MET A 1 33.05 0.16 -61.50
N LEU A 2 34.20 0.63 -61.01
CA LEU A 2 34.61 2.00 -60.75
C LEU A 2 33.87 2.76 -59.64
N SER A 3 34.40 3.38 -58.67
CA SER A 3 35.78 3.64 -58.20
C SER A 3 35.66 4.66 -57.07
N PHE A 4 36.32 4.45 -55.96
CA PHE A 4 36.72 5.50 -55.00
C PHE A 4 37.70 6.49 -55.68
N PRO A 5 37.91 7.73 -55.23
CA PRO A 5 38.67 8.05 -54.03
C PRO A 5 38.26 9.44 -53.42
N ASN A 6 38.78 10.01 -52.34
CA ASN A 6 40.04 10.14 -51.65
C ASN A 6 39.88 11.13 -50.47
N LYS A 7 40.44 10.85 -49.35
CA LYS A 7 41.48 11.52 -48.55
C LYS A 7 41.55 13.06 -48.52
N PHE A 8 41.46 13.64 -47.32
CA PHE A 8 42.30 14.75 -46.82
C PHE A 8 42.44 14.61 -45.31
N LYS A 9 43.54 14.25 -44.85
CA LYS A 9 44.80 14.79 -44.40
C LYS A 9 44.69 15.69 -43.14
N CYS A 10 45.26 15.12 -42.15
CA CYS A 10 45.83 15.62 -40.90
C CYS A 10 46.70 16.88 -41.13
N SER A 11 46.65 17.84 -40.22
CA SER A 11 47.80 18.69 -39.90
C SER A 11 47.83 19.03 -38.42
N SER A 12 48.84 18.48 -37.80
CA SER A 12 49.38 18.82 -36.50
C SER A 12 49.97 20.23 -36.51
N TRP A 13 49.78 20.95 -35.40
CA TRP A 13 50.74 21.98 -34.99
C TRP A 13 50.89 21.93 -33.47
N TYR A 14 52.02 21.38 -33.11
CA TYR A 14 52.64 21.42 -31.79
C TYR A 14 53.67 22.56 -31.79
N ARG A 15 53.65 23.44 -30.81
CA ARG A 15 54.85 24.10 -30.27
C ARG A 15 54.64 24.68 -28.87
N PRO A 16 55.68 24.56 -28.03
CA PRO A 16 55.64 24.81 -26.60
C PRO A 16 56.27 26.18 -26.21
N GLY A 17 56.11 26.53 -24.97
CA GLY A 17 56.94 27.50 -24.31
C GLY A 17 56.22 28.44 -23.35
N ARG A 18 56.38 28.39 -22.15
CA ARG A 18 57.43 28.82 -21.24
C ARG A 18 56.91 28.84 -19.82
N LEU A 19 57.66 28.23 -18.95
CA LEU A 19 57.73 28.44 -17.52
C LEU A 19 57.55 29.93 -17.10
N PHE A 20 56.70 30.18 -16.09
CA PHE A 20 56.93 31.25 -15.13
C PHE A 20 56.77 30.67 -13.72
N ILE A 21 57.93 30.49 -13.09
CA ILE A 21 58.09 30.28 -11.65
C ILE A 21 58.02 31.65 -11.03
N VAL A 22 57.09 31.84 -10.09
CA VAL A 22 57.18 32.94 -9.14
C VAL A 22 57.05 32.39 -7.73
N PHE A 23 58.16 32.39 -7.04
CA PHE A 23 58.29 32.22 -5.60
C PHE A 23 57.67 33.41 -4.90
N ILE A 24 56.83 33.16 -3.91
CA ILE A 24 56.55 34.13 -2.84
C ILE A 24 56.53 33.35 -1.51
N VAL A 25 57.67 33.36 -0.91
CA VAL A 25 58.09 33.78 0.44
C VAL A 25 57.08 33.57 1.56
N VAL A 26 57.50 32.67 2.42
CA VAL A 26 57.03 32.42 3.81
C VAL A 26 57.14 33.73 4.63
N ALA A 27 56.05 34.11 5.25
CA ALA A 27 56.11 35.05 6.38
C ALA A 27 55.41 34.37 7.59
N LEU A 28 56.25 33.82 8.49
CA LEU A 28 55.88 33.48 9.88
C LEU A 28 55.57 34.79 10.59
N ALA A 29 54.35 34.88 11.17
CA ALA A 29 54.06 35.81 12.24
C ALA A 29 53.31 35.06 13.33
N LEU A 30 54.04 34.78 14.38
CA LEU A 30 53.53 34.38 15.69
C LEU A 30 52.70 35.53 16.28
N LEU A 31 51.43 35.30 16.52
CA LEU A 31 50.61 36.18 17.37
C LEU A 31 49.84 35.34 18.40
N THR A 32 50.43 35.34 19.59
CA THR A 32 49.87 35.36 20.94
C THR A 32 48.46 34.75 21.16
N LEU A 33 48.48 33.70 21.97
CA LEU A 33 47.33 33.18 22.74
C LEU A 33 46.63 34.35 23.46
N SER A 34 45.40 34.59 23.12
CA SER A 34 44.43 35.25 23.99
C SER A 34 43.35 34.21 24.31
N CYS A 35 43.42 33.65 25.51
CA CYS A 35 42.34 32.87 26.12
C CYS A 35 41.16 33.81 26.37
N GLN A 36 40.25 33.86 25.41
CA GLN A 36 38.92 34.40 25.65
C GLN A 36 37.98 33.25 25.92
N LYS A 37 37.63 33.02 27.19
CA LYS A 37 36.51 32.19 27.60
C LYS A 37 35.25 32.83 27.00
N SER A 38 34.91 32.41 25.77
CA SER A 38 33.56 32.65 25.25
C SER A 38 32.64 31.70 26.04
N SER A 39 31.82 32.29 26.87
CA SER A 39 30.64 31.65 27.44
C SER A 39 29.89 30.98 26.30
N LEU A 40 29.85 29.62 26.31
CA LEU A 40 28.92 28.87 25.50
C LEU A 40 27.51 29.31 25.90
N SER A 41 26.97 30.26 25.15
CA SER A 41 25.55 30.52 25.12
C SER A 41 24.84 29.23 24.79
N ASN A 42 23.90 28.84 25.62
CA ASN A 42 22.98 27.75 25.44
C ASN A 42 22.48 27.71 23.98
N ALA A 43 23.09 26.83 23.15
CA ALA A 43 22.42 26.35 21.99
C ALA A 43 21.12 25.68 22.49
N PRO A 44 19.96 25.93 21.86
CA PRO A 44 18.76 25.24 22.25
C PRO A 44 19.08 23.73 22.12
N GLN A 45 18.94 23.01 23.25
CA GLN A 45 18.95 21.54 23.21
C GLN A 45 17.96 21.15 22.15
N SER A 46 18.47 20.66 21.00
CA SER A 46 17.67 19.91 20.08
C SER A 46 17.04 18.79 20.90
N GLY A 47 15.73 18.87 21.06
CA GLY A 47 14.96 17.85 21.75
C GLY A 47 15.47 16.50 21.28
N LYS A 48 15.55 15.53 22.18
CA LYS A 48 15.90 14.14 21.86
C LYS A 48 14.97 13.66 20.77
N GLY A 49 15.34 13.93 19.51
CA GLY A 49 14.63 13.47 18.36
C GLY A 49 14.64 11.95 18.38
N GLY A 50 13.48 11.34 18.47
CA GLY A 50 13.33 9.93 18.20
C GLY A 50 13.95 9.68 16.82
N GLY A 51 14.88 8.72 16.70
CA GLY A 51 15.54 8.41 15.42
C GLY A 51 14.51 8.12 14.31
N GLU A 52 14.98 8.05 13.06
CA GLU A 52 14.13 7.74 11.91
C GLU A 52 13.35 6.45 12.10
N ILE A 53 12.02 6.52 11.94
CA ILE A 53 11.09 5.39 11.98
C ILE A 53 10.93 4.87 10.55
N ILE A 54 11.16 3.59 10.34
CA ILE A 54 11.07 2.97 9.02
C ILE A 54 9.87 2.02 9.01
N GLY A 55 8.95 2.25 8.08
CA GLY A 55 7.84 1.36 7.79
C GLY A 55 7.92 0.78 6.40
N ALA A 56 7.28 -0.36 6.17
CA ALA A 56 7.16 -0.93 4.83
C ALA A 56 5.91 -1.79 4.68
N GLY A 57 5.41 -1.91 3.45
CA GLY A 57 4.33 -2.86 3.18
C GLY A 57 3.37 -2.44 2.09
N SER A 58 2.10 -2.52 2.42
CA SER A 58 0.99 -2.36 1.48
C SER A 58 1.09 -1.13 0.58
N THR A 59 0.92 -1.36 -0.72
CA THR A 59 0.74 -0.29 -1.71
C THR A 59 -0.70 0.20 -1.72
N PHE A 60 -1.66 -0.60 -1.26
CA PHE A 60 -3.07 -0.23 -1.15
C PHE A 60 -3.25 1.02 -0.27
N ILE A 61 -2.65 1.05 0.92
CA ILE A 61 -2.78 2.16 1.88
C ILE A 61 -1.78 3.31 1.62
N TYR A 62 -0.85 3.15 0.68
CA TYR A 62 0.25 4.10 0.49
C TYR A 62 -0.20 5.56 0.28
N PRO A 63 -1.25 5.87 -0.49
CA PRO A 63 -1.76 7.24 -0.62
C PRO A 63 -2.15 7.87 0.73
N ALA A 64 -2.89 7.14 1.57
CA ALA A 64 -3.27 7.60 2.90
C ALA A 64 -2.06 7.63 3.85
N MET A 65 -1.20 6.62 3.83
CA MET A 65 0.03 6.55 4.62
C MET A 65 0.93 7.76 4.37
N SER A 66 1.14 8.13 3.11
CA SER A 66 1.94 9.30 2.73
C SER A 66 1.34 10.60 3.28
N ARG A 67 0.00 10.72 3.24
CA ARG A 67 -0.71 11.88 3.78
C ARG A 67 -0.58 11.94 5.31
N TRP A 68 -0.79 10.83 6.00
CA TRP A 68 -0.65 10.75 7.45
C TRP A 68 0.76 11.10 7.91
N ILE A 69 1.79 10.52 7.28
CA ILE A 69 3.20 10.81 7.59
C ILE A 69 3.48 12.30 7.42
N SER A 70 3.12 12.89 6.27
CA SER A 70 3.34 14.31 6.00
C SER A 70 2.67 15.21 7.04
N SER A 71 1.40 14.93 7.36
CA SER A 71 0.63 15.73 8.32
C SER A 71 1.15 15.56 9.76
N PHE A 72 1.49 14.33 10.16
CA PHE A 72 2.05 14.05 11.48
C PHE A 72 3.40 14.74 11.68
N GLN A 73 4.31 14.62 10.73
CA GLN A 73 5.64 15.26 10.79
C GLN A 73 5.57 16.78 10.81
N SER A 74 4.54 17.37 10.21
CA SER A 74 4.35 18.82 10.24
C SER A 74 4.07 19.37 11.65
N SER A 75 3.37 18.58 12.47
CA SER A 75 3.01 18.91 13.86
C SER A 75 3.97 18.32 14.92
N HIS A 76 4.74 17.28 14.58
CA HIS A 76 5.69 16.58 15.46
C HIS A 76 7.13 16.76 14.96
N LYS A 77 7.64 17.98 15.04
CA LYS A 77 8.99 18.32 14.59
C LYS A 77 10.04 17.53 15.37
N GLY A 78 10.91 16.81 14.64
CA GLY A 78 11.93 15.92 15.22
C GLY A 78 11.61 14.44 15.09
N VAL A 79 10.41 14.08 14.64
CA VAL A 79 10.07 12.73 14.23
C VAL A 79 10.19 12.63 12.70
N GLN A 80 10.97 11.66 12.23
CA GLN A 80 11.06 11.32 10.81
C GLN A 80 10.49 9.92 10.59
N ILE A 81 9.58 9.78 9.64
CA ILE A 81 8.97 8.51 9.28
C ILE A 81 9.18 8.31 7.78
N ASN A 82 9.74 7.18 7.40
CA ASN A 82 9.93 6.77 6.03
C ASN A 82 9.14 5.49 5.77
N TYR A 83 8.30 5.47 4.75
CA TYR A 83 7.49 4.30 4.40
C TYR A 83 7.82 3.79 3.00
N GLN A 84 8.13 2.51 2.89
CA GLN A 84 8.45 1.82 1.66
C GLN A 84 7.24 1.06 1.13
N SER A 85 6.65 1.54 0.05
CA SER A 85 5.52 0.91 -0.64
C SER A 85 6.02 -0.28 -1.49
N ILE A 86 6.12 -1.46 -0.88
CA ILE A 86 6.73 -2.67 -1.48
C ILE A 86 5.80 -3.89 -1.52
N GLY A 87 4.52 -3.68 -1.21
CA GLY A 87 3.50 -4.72 -1.08
C GLY A 87 3.48 -5.37 0.29
N SER A 88 2.30 -5.88 0.68
CA SER A 88 2.05 -6.49 2.00
C SER A 88 3.04 -7.61 2.32
N GLY A 89 3.31 -8.49 1.35
CA GLY A 89 4.25 -9.60 1.54
C GLY A 89 5.67 -9.12 1.83
N GLY A 90 6.13 -8.04 1.15
CA GLY A 90 7.42 -7.42 1.40
C GLY A 90 7.50 -6.80 2.80
N GLY A 91 6.45 -6.08 3.22
CA GLY A 91 6.36 -5.48 4.55
C GLY A 91 6.38 -6.52 5.68
N ILE A 92 5.57 -7.56 5.57
CA ILE A 92 5.55 -8.68 6.53
C ILE A 92 6.95 -9.32 6.65
N GLN A 93 7.63 -9.56 5.53
CA GLN A 93 8.97 -10.16 5.55
C GLN A 93 10.04 -9.24 6.16
N GLN A 94 10.00 -7.94 5.87
CA GLN A 94 10.93 -6.99 6.48
C GLN A 94 10.68 -6.82 7.97
N LEU A 95 9.42 -6.78 8.39
CA LEU A 95 9.06 -6.72 9.81
C LEU A 95 9.53 -7.98 10.55
N LYS A 96 9.28 -9.17 10.00
CA LYS A 96 9.74 -10.45 10.55
C LYS A 96 11.27 -10.50 10.76
N LYS A 97 12.02 -9.91 9.82
CA LYS A 97 13.49 -9.81 9.90
C LYS A 97 13.97 -8.67 10.79
N GLY A 98 13.07 -7.84 11.34
CA GLY A 98 13.41 -6.67 12.15
C GLY A 98 14.18 -5.59 11.38
N VAL A 99 13.95 -5.49 10.06
CA VAL A 99 14.56 -4.48 9.18
C VAL A 99 13.80 -3.16 9.27
N VAL A 100 12.49 -3.22 9.52
CA VAL A 100 11.61 -2.06 9.69
C VAL A 100 11.03 -2.01 11.10
N ASP A 101 10.60 -0.82 11.53
CA ASP A 101 10.00 -0.57 12.84
C ASP A 101 8.50 -0.92 12.84
N PHE A 102 7.82 -0.83 11.69
CA PHE A 102 6.43 -1.26 11.53
C PHE A 102 6.15 -1.77 10.11
N GLY A 103 5.10 -2.57 9.99
CA GLY A 103 4.59 -3.05 8.70
C GLY A 103 3.20 -2.53 8.41
N ALA A 104 2.78 -2.59 7.13
CA ALA A 104 1.39 -2.44 6.73
C ALA A 104 0.97 -3.55 5.76
N SER A 105 -0.26 -4.07 5.92
CA SER A 105 -0.75 -5.21 5.15
C SER A 105 -2.27 -5.19 5.00
N ASP A 106 -2.78 -5.45 3.80
CA ASP A 106 -4.22 -5.65 3.53
C ASP A 106 -4.62 -7.14 3.64
N ALA A 107 -3.68 -7.98 4.03
CA ALA A 107 -3.93 -9.34 4.47
C ALA A 107 -3.62 -9.44 5.96
N ALA A 108 -4.61 -9.81 6.75
CA ALA A 108 -4.40 -10.10 8.17
C ALA A 108 -3.39 -11.23 8.34
N LEU A 109 -2.55 -11.15 9.38
CA LEU A 109 -1.65 -12.24 9.75
C LEU A 109 -2.46 -13.40 10.34
N ASP A 110 -2.22 -14.60 9.87
CA ASP A 110 -2.77 -15.80 10.47
C ASP A 110 -1.99 -16.22 11.74
N ASP A 111 -2.50 -17.20 12.48
CA ASP A 111 -1.92 -17.65 13.74
C ASP A 111 -0.50 -18.20 13.55
N LYS A 112 -0.21 -18.86 12.42
CA LYS A 112 1.11 -19.36 12.09
C LYS A 112 2.10 -18.21 11.87
N GLN A 113 1.70 -17.22 11.09
CA GLN A 113 2.52 -16.03 10.85
C GLN A 113 2.80 -15.26 12.14
N LEU A 114 1.79 -15.13 13.03
CA LEU A 114 1.95 -14.50 14.34
C LEU A 114 2.92 -15.26 15.24
N GLN A 115 2.92 -16.60 15.20
CA GLN A 115 3.88 -17.43 15.97
C GLN A 115 5.30 -17.32 15.44
N GLU A 116 5.47 -17.07 14.14
CA GLU A 116 6.79 -16.96 13.50
C GLU A 116 7.39 -15.56 13.56
N MET A 117 6.68 -14.59 14.12
CA MET A 117 7.09 -13.19 14.22
C MET A 117 7.41 -12.79 15.65
N PRO A 118 8.20 -11.72 15.88
CA PRO A 118 8.21 -11.04 17.18
C PRO A 118 6.78 -10.73 17.62
N ALA A 119 6.52 -10.66 18.91
CA ALA A 119 5.18 -10.29 19.38
C ALA A 119 4.72 -8.96 18.74
N VAL A 120 3.72 -9.02 17.88
CA VAL A 120 3.13 -7.86 17.20
C VAL A 120 1.69 -7.66 17.62
N VAL A 121 1.23 -6.42 17.61
CA VAL A 121 -0.19 -6.08 17.50
C VAL A 121 -0.52 -5.82 16.05
N GLN A 122 -1.72 -6.25 15.65
CA GLN A 122 -2.28 -6.03 14.34
C GLN A 122 -3.51 -5.15 14.51
N LEU A 123 -3.44 -3.95 13.98
CA LEU A 123 -4.42 -2.89 14.17
C LEU A 123 -5.06 -2.55 12.81
N PRO A 124 -6.37 -2.65 12.63
CA PRO A 124 -7.00 -2.00 11.49
C PRO A 124 -6.62 -0.52 11.42
N GLU A 125 -6.18 -0.04 10.26
CA GLU A 125 -5.84 1.38 10.08
C GLU A 125 -6.85 2.12 9.21
N SER A 126 -7.51 1.39 8.32
CA SER A 126 -8.56 1.88 7.44
C SER A 126 -9.19 0.71 6.68
N ALA A 127 -10.13 1.01 5.79
CA ALA A 127 -10.66 0.06 4.83
C ALA A 127 -10.86 0.74 3.47
N GLY A 128 -10.90 -0.05 2.41
CA GLY A 128 -11.16 0.51 1.08
C GLY A 128 -11.68 -0.54 0.10
N PRO A 129 -12.23 -0.09 -1.02
CA PRO A 129 -12.68 -0.96 -2.08
C PRO A 129 -11.49 -1.37 -2.95
N VAL A 130 -11.42 -2.65 -3.32
CA VAL A 130 -10.62 -3.12 -4.44
C VAL A 130 -11.45 -2.93 -5.70
N CYS A 131 -11.25 -1.84 -6.39
CA CYS A 131 -12.02 -1.52 -7.59
C CYS A 131 -11.48 -2.27 -8.81
N ILE A 132 -12.38 -2.63 -9.72
CA ILE A 132 -12.04 -3.20 -11.01
C ILE A 132 -11.93 -2.05 -12.00
N THR A 133 -10.72 -1.76 -12.43
CA THR A 133 -10.43 -0.70 -13.40
C THR A 133 -10.15 -1.27 -14.78
N TYR A 134 -10.43 -0.49 -15.83
CA TYR A 134 -10.33 -0.97 -17.21
C TYR A 134 -9.92 0.15 -18.17
N ASN A 135 -9.48 -0.23 -19.37
CA ASN A 135 -9.11 0.70 -20.44
C ASN A 135 -9.96 0.45 -21.71
N LEU A 136 -11.15 1.04 -21.70
CA LEU A 136 -12.10 1.03 -22.82
C LEU A 136 -12.56 2.47 -23.07
N PRO A 137 -11.76 3.28 -23.77
CA PRO A 137 -12.02 4.72 -23.93
C PRO A 137 -13.31 5.04 -24.69
N GLU A 138 -13.80 4.12 -25.52
CA GLU A 138 -15.06 4.30 -26.27
C GLU A 138 -16.31 4.08 -25.40
N LEU A 139 -16.17 3.44 -24.23
CA LEU A 139 -17.29 3.11 -23.38
C LEU A 139 -17.81 4.37 -22.66
N LYS A 140 -19.08 4.74 -22.94
CA LYS A 140 -19.70 5.97 -22.42
C LYS A 140 -20.41 5.77 -21.08
N SER A 141 -20.68 4.53 -20.69
CA SER A 141 -21.33 4.16 -19.45
C SER A 141 -20.42 3.28 -18.60
N PRO A 142 -20.53 3.30 -17.25
CA PRO A 142 -19.76 2.42 -16.42
C PRO A 142 -19.99 0.94 -16.75
N LEU A 143 -18.92 0.17 -16.85
CA LEU A 143 -18.96 -1.28 -17.04
C LEU A 143 -19.60 -1.95 -15.83
N LYS A 144 -20.47 -2.92 -16.06
CA LYS A 144 -21.12 -3.74 -15.04
C LYS A 144 -20.54 -5.15 -15.09
N LEU A 145 -20.19 -5.71 -13.93
CA LEU A 145 -19.61 -7.04 -13.83
C LEU A 145 -20.32 -7.84 -12.73
N SER A 146 -20.91 -8.98 -13.11
CA SER A 146 -21.34 -9.97 -12.13
C SER A 146 -20.16 -10.81 -11.62
N ALA A 147 -20.32 -11.47 -10.47
CA ALA A 147 -19.30 -12.33 -9.88
C ALA A 147 -18.79 -13.40 -10.85
N ASN A 148 -19.71 -14.05 -11.56
CA ASN A 148 -19.36 -15.11 -12.55
C ASN A 148 -18.58 -14.53 -13.74
N THR A 149 -18.99 -13.37 -14.25
CA THR A 149 -18.29 -12.69 -15.35
C THR A 149 -16.88 -12.31 -14.94
N LEU A 150 -16.73 -11.71 -13.73
CA LEU A 150 -15.43 -11.32 -13.22
C LEU A 150 -14.51 -12.54 -13.01
N ALA A 151 -15.00 -13.59 -12.37
CA ALA A 151 -14.24 -14.82 -12.20
C ALA A 151 -13.86 -15.47 -13.56
N GLY A 152 -14.77 -15.49 -14.53
CA GLY A 152 -14.52 -16.03 -15.87
C GLY A 152 -13.43 -15.25 -16.63
N ILE A 153 -13.34 -13.94 -16.45
CA ILE A 153 -12.27 -13.10 -17.03
C ILE A 153 -10.92 -13.52 -16.44
N TYR A 154 -10.80 -13.56 -15.11
CA TYR A 154 -9.53 -13.88 -14.45
C TYR A 154 -9.13 -15.36 -14.53
N LEU A 155 -10.09 -16.27 -14.82
CA LEU A 155 -9.82 -17.66 -15.21
C LEU A 155 -9.35 -17.79 -16.67
N GLY A 156 -9.38 -16.71 -17.46
CA GLY A 156 -9.08 -16.76 -18.90
C GLY A 156 -10.13 -17.48 -19.75
N GLN A 157 -11.33 -17.68 -19.21
CA GLN A 157 -12.48 -18.28 -19.91
C GLN A 157 -13.19 -17.24 -20.79
N ILE A 158 -13.34 -16.01 -20.30
CA ILE A 158 -13.88 -14.86 -21.03
C ILE A 158 -12.70 -14.07 -21.57
N LYS A 159 -12.53 -14.08 -22.89
CA LYS A 159 -11.33 -13.53 -23.57
C LYS A 159 -11.57 -12.27 -24.37
N THR A 160 -12.84 -11.89 -24.60
CA THR A 160 -13.20 -10.74 -25.41
C THR A 160 -14.28 -9.92 -24.71
N TRP A 161 -14.26 -8.60 -24.90
CA TRP A 161 -15.28 -7.72 -24.35
C TRP A 161 -16.69 -7.97 -24.90
N GLN A 162 -16.81 -8.63 -26.06
CA GLN A 162 -18.09 -9.01 -26.66
C GLN A 162 -18.63 -10.35 -26.20
N ASP A 163 -18.04 -10.99 -25.22
CA ASP A 163 -18.53 -12.26 -24.66
C ASP A 163 -20.01 -12.15 -24.23
N PRO A 164 -20.82 -13.20 -24.45
CA PRO A 164 -22.23 -13.21 -24.07
C PRO A 164 -22.49 -12.88 -22.59
N ALA A 165 -21.59 -13.30 -21.66
CA ALA A 165 -21.71 -12.98 -20.24
C ALA A 165 -21.59 -11.48 -19.98
N LEU A 166 -20.63 -10.81 -20.62
CA LEU A 166 -20.45 -9.35 -20.54
C LEU A 166 -21.61 -8.59 -21.13
N ARG A 167 -22.16 -9.03 -22.29
CA ARG A 167 -23.36 -8.43 -22.88
C ARG A 167 -24.59 -8.59 -21.97
N LYS A 168 -24.73 -9.71 -21.30
CA LYS A 168 -25.81 -9.94 -20.32
C LYS A 168 -25.74 -9.00 -19.12
N ASP A 169 -24.53 -8.72 -18.62
CA ASP A 169 -24.33 -7.78 -17.53
C ASP A 169 -24.52 -6.31 -17.98
N ASN A 170 -24.35 -6.02 -19.30
CA ASN A 170 -24.37 -4.68 -19.88
C ASN A 170 -25.39 -4.58 -21.03
N PRO A 171 -26.70 -4.78 -20.79
CA PRO A 171 -27.70 -4.74 -21.85
C PRO A 171 -27.78 -3.34 -22.47
N GLY A 172 -27.79 -3.29 -23.81
CA GLY A 172 -27.88 -2.05 -24.58
C GLY A 172 -26.57 -1.26 -24.67
N VAL A 173 -25.46 -1.77 -24.10
CA VAL A 173 -24.14 -1.16 -24.19
C VAL A 173 -23.37 -1.79 -25.33
N GLU A 174 -22.84 -0.97 -26.24
CA GLU A 174 -21.94 -1.44 -27.29
C GLU A 174 -20.54 -1.67 -26.73
N LEU A 175 -20.19 -2.93 -26.51
CA LEU A 175 -18.87 -3.33 -26.01
C LEU A 175 -17.88 -3.45 -27.18
N PRO A 176 -16.62 -3.00 -27.03
CA PRO A 176 -15.64 -2.98 -28.11
C PRO A 176 -15.16 -4.38 -28.50
N LYS A 177 -14.53 -4.49 -29.68
CA LYS A 177 -14.03 -5.75 -30.23
C LYS A 177 -12.59 -6.10 -29.77
N TYR A 178 -12.12 -5.51 -28.68
CA TYR A 178 -10.79 -5.81 -28.17
C TYR A 178 -10.75 -7.17 -27.48
N PRO A 179 -9.61 -7.85 -27.49
CA PRO A 179 -9.34 -8.90 -26.53
C PRO A 179 -9.26 -8.30 -25.11
N ILE A 180 -9.59 -9.11 -24.11
CA ILE A 180 -9.39 -8.75 -22.71
C ILE A 180 -7.94 -9.05 -22.34
N VAL A 181 -7.23 -8.06 -21.81
CA VAL A 181 -5.89 -8.23 -21.25
C VAL A 181 -5.96 -8.04 -19.75
N VAL A 182 -5.84 -9.13 -19.00
CA VAL A 182 -5.87 -9.10 -17.53
C VAL A 182 -4.55 -8.55 -17.00
N ALA A 183 -4.63 -7.61 -16.08
CA ALA A 183 -3.51 -7.14 -15.29
C ALA A 183 -3.66 -7.62 -13.83
N HIS A 184 -2.59 -8.19 -13.26
CA HIS A 184 -2.58 -8.68 -11.89
C HIS A 184 -1.28 -8.31 -11.18
N ARG A 185 -1.23 -8.50 -9.86
CA ARG A 185 -0.02 -8.25 -9.07
C ARG A 185 1.03 -9.33 -9.30
N SER A 186 2.29 -8.92 -9.41
CA SER A 186 3.44 -9.82 -9.52
C SER A 186 4.25 -9.94 -8.23
N ASP A 187 3.87 -9.19 -7.20
CA ASP A 187 4.46 -9.19 -5.86
C ASP A 187 3.49 -9.77 -4.82
N GLY A 188 3.96 -10.03 -3.61
CA GLY A 188 3.10 -10.41 -2.48
C GLY A 188 2.19 -9.25 -2.05
N SER A 189 0.90 -9.36 -2.34
CA SER A 189 -0.07 -8.26 -2.30
C SER A 189 -1.27 -8.57 -1.40
N GLY A 190 -1.55 -7.70 -0.44
CA GLY A 190 -2.79 -7.75 0.33
C GLY A 190 -4.02 -7.44 -0.53
N THR A 191 -3.89 -6.52 -1.50
CA THR A 191 -4.96 -6.25 -2.49
C THR A 191 -5.32 -7.52 -3.28
N THR A 192 -4.30 -8.30 -3.68
CA THR A 192 -4.52 -9.64 -4.27
C THR A 192 -5.24 -10.57 -3.31
N ASN A 193 -4.88 -10.55 -2.03
CA ASN A 193 -5.55 -11.38 -1.02
C ASN A 193 -7.04 -11.02 -0.90
N ILE A 194 -7.40 -9.75 -0.83
CA ILE A 194 -8.80 -9.30 -0.79
C ILE A 194 -9.54 -9.77 -2.04
N PHE A 195 -8.97 -9.49 -3.21
CA PHE A 195 -9.59 -9.81 -4.49
C PHE A 195 -9.76 -11.32 -4.69
N THR A 196 -8.74 -12.11 -4.41
CA THR A 196 -8.80 -13.58 -4.57
C THR A 196 -9.68 -14.23 -3.50
N THR A 197 -9.77 -13.66 -2.30
CA THR A 197 -10.73 -14.11 -1.27
C THR A 197 -12.17 -13.91 -1.74
N TYR A 198 -12.46 -12.78 -2.41
CA TYR A 198 -13.76 -12.58 -3.03
C TYR A 198 -14.02 -13.62 -4.13
N LEU A 199 -13.10 -13.80 -5.07
CA LEU A 199 -13.27 -14.78 -6.16
C LEU A 199 -13.41 -16.22 -5.65
N ASP A 200 -12.68 -16.59 -4.62
CA ASP A 200 -12.77 -17.89 -3.94
C ASP A 200 -14.15 -18.14 -3.35
N LYS A 201 -14.74 -17.08 -2.74
CA LYS A 201 -16.08 -17.14 -2.13
C LYS A 201 -17.20 -17.25 -3.17
N VAL A 202 -17.10 -16.56 -4.30
CA VAL A 202 -18.19 -16.43 -5.27
C VAL A 202 -18.10 -17.37 -6.46
N SER A 203 -16.97 -18.07 -6.66
CA SER A 203 -16.73 -18.96 -7.81
C SER A 203 -16.10 -20.28 -7.40
N PRO A 204 -16.88 -21.39 -7.39
CA PRO A 204 -16.32 -22.72 -7.13
C PRO A 204 -15.22 -23.13 -8.12
N ALA A 205 -15.30 -22.66 -9.37
CA ALA A 205 -14.28 -22.92 -10.38
C ALA A 205 -12.95 -22.24 -10.02
N TRP A 206 -13.00 -20.97 -9.55
CA TRP A 206 -11.84 -20.25 -9.06
C TRP A 206 -11.27 -20.91 -7.81
N SER A 207 -12.09 -21.22 -6.83
CA SER A 207 -11.68 -21.86 -5.57
C SER A 207 -10.92 -23.17 -5.83
N LYS A 208 -11.43 -24.01 -6.75
CA LYS A 208 -10.80 -25.28 -7.12
C LYS A 208 -9.49 -25.12 -7.90
N GLN A 209 -9.39 -24.12 -8.78
CA GLN A 209 -8.27 -23.98 -9.71
C GLN A 209 -7.17 -23.09 -9.18
N VAL A 210 -7.48 -22.04 -8.45
CA VAL A 210 -6.55 -20.97 -8.06
C VAL A 210 -6.50 -20.78 -6.55
N GLY A 211 -7.65 -20.66 -5.88
CA GLY A 211 -7.74 -20.36 -4.45
C GLY A 211 -7.50 -18.86 -4.15
N LYS A 212 -7.02 -18.57 -2.93
CA LYS A 212 -6.81 -17.23 -2.40
C LYS A 212 -5.46 -17.08 -1.72
N GLY A 213 -4.96 -15.84 -1.63
CA GLY A 213 -3.72 -15.51 -0.94
C GLY A 213 -3.09 -14.20 -1.41
N ILE A 214 -2.00 -13.83 -0.76
CA ILE A 214 -1.19 -12.66 -1.15
C ILE A 214 -0.44 -12.86 -2.48
N ALA A 215 -0.32 -14.09 -2.92
CA ALA A 215 0.23 -14.51 -4.22
C ALA A 215 -0.46 -15.81 -4.64
N VAL A 216 -0.88 -15.87 -5.88
CA VAL A 216 -1.55 -17.05 -6.48
C VAL A 216 -0.96 -17.33 -7.86
N ASN A 217 -1.21 -18.54 -8.38
CA ASN A 217 -0.85 -18.89 -9.75
C ASN A 217 -1.93 -18.35 -10.70
N TRP A 218 -1.69 -17.20 -11.29
CA TRP A 218 -2.64 -16.57 -12.19
C TRP A 218 -2.81 -17.37 -13.48
N PRO A 219 -4.05 -17.72 -13.87
CA PRO A 219 -4.29 -18.48 -15.11
C PRO A 219 -3.97 -17.71 -16.37
N THR A 220 -4.04 -16.37 -16.33
CA THR A 220 -3.81 -15.47 -17.45
C THR A 220 -3.43 -14.09 -16.98
N GLY A 221 -2.87 -13.27 -17.86
CA GLY A 221 -2.63 -11.85 -17.63
C GLY A 221 -1.17 -11.46 -17.60
N LEU A 222 -0.97 -10.17 -17.34
CA LEU A 222 0.33 -9.51 -17.22
C LEU A 222 0.55 -9.08 -15.77
N GLY A 223 1.73 -9.37 -15.25
CA GLY A 223 2.11 -9.00 -13.89
C GLY A 223 2.57 -7.54 -13.79
N GLY A 224 1.97 -6.77 -12.86
CA GLY A 224 2.43 -5.44 -12.46
C GLY A 224 2.92 -5.43 -11.02
N LYS A 225 4.08 -4.84 -10.75
CA LYS A 225 4.59 -4.72 -9.38
C LYS A 225 3.90 -3.54 -8.67
N GLY A 226 3.33 -3.79 -7.50
CA GLY A 226 2.58 -2.78 -6.75
C GLY A 226 1.25 -2.40 -7.42
N SER A 227 0.48 -1.54 -6.77
CA SER A 227 -0.74 -0.95 -7.36
C SER A 227 -0.39 -0.07 -8.56
N GLU A 228 0.73 0.63 -8.50
CA GLU A 228 1.29 1.45 -9.57
C GLU A 228 1.54 0.63 -10.84
N GLY A 229 2.13 -0.55 -10.70
CA GLY A 229 2.43 -1.43 -11.83
C GLY A 229 1.17 -1.96 -12.50
N VAL A 230 0.17 -2.40 -11.74
CA VAL A 230 -1.13 -2.83 -12.29
C VAL A 230 -1.84 -1.66 -12.99
N THR A 231 -1.88 -0.48 -12.34
CA THR A 231 -2.44 0.74 -12.94
C THR A 231 -1.76 1.08 -14.26
N GLY A 232 -0.42 0.99 -14.30
CA GLY A 232 0.39 1.24 -15.51
C GLY A 232 0.05 0.27 -16.64
N VAL A 233 -0.06 -1.03 -16.36
CA VAL A 233 -0.44 -2.06 -17.34
C VAL A 233 -1.84 -1.78 -17.91
N VAL A 234 -2.83 -1.52 -17.05
CA VAL A 234 -4.21 -1.20 -17.52
C VAL A 234 -4.22 0.05 -18.38
N LYS A 235 -3.59 1.14 -17.92
CA LYS A 235 -3.58 2.43 -18.59
C LYS A 235 -2.96 2.37 -20.00
N GLN A 236 -1.92 1.57 -20.17
CA GLN A 236 -1.16 1.47 -21.43
C GLN A 236 -1.71 0.42 -22.38
N THR A 237 -2.65 -0.44 -21.94
CA THR A 237 -3.12 -1.58 -22.72
C THR A 237 -4.59 -1.38 -23.13
N PRO A 238 -4.90 -1.11 -24.41
CA PRO A 238 -6.29 -1.13 -24.89
C PRO A 238 -6.96 -2.47 -24.61
N GLY A 239 -8.15 -2.47 -24.01
CA GLY A 239 -8.83 -3.68 -23.56
C GLY A 239 -8.29 -4.23 -22.23
N GLY A 240 -7.41 -3.51 -21.55
CA GLY A 240 -6.88 -3.88 -20.25
C GLY A 240 -7.93 -3.85 -19.14
N ILE A 241 -7.84 -4.79 -18.20
CA ILE A 241 -8.64 -4.85 -16.97
C ILE A 241 -7.73 -5.24 -15.80
N GLY A 242 -7.87 -4.60 -14.66
CA GLY A 242 -7.08 -4.87 -13.47
C GLY A 242 -7.84 -4.56 -12.19
N TYR A 243 -7.23 -4.83 -11.06
CA TYR A 243 -7.76 -4.51 -9.74
C TYR A 243 -6.77 -3.68 -8.94
N VAL A 244 -7.23 -2.59 -8.37
CA VAL A 244 -6.42 -1.66 -7.56
C VAL A 244 -7.29 -1.03 -6.47
N GLU A 245 -6.66 -0.34 -5.52
CA GLU A 245 -7.39 0.54 -4.62
C GLU A 245 -7.90 1.78 -5.40
N LEU A 246 -9.03 2.32 -4.98
CA LEU A 246 -9.79 3.35 -5.72
C LEU A 246 -9.00 4.63 -5.99
N THR A 247 -8.13 5.07 -5.08
CA THR A 247 -7.32 6.28 -5.25
C THR A 247 -6.42 6.17 -6.48
N TYR A 248 -5.82 4.99 -6.72
CA TYR A 248 -5.00 4.77 -7.91
C TYR A 248 -5.78 4.92 -9.22
N ALA A 249 -7.01 4.41 -9.27
CA ALA A 249 -7.87 4.58 -10.43
C ALA A 249 -8.23 6.05 -10.64
N LYS A 250 -8.62 6.76 -9.57
CA LYS A 250 -8.99 8.19 -9.62
C LYS A 250 -7.83 9.09 -10.05
N GLU A 251 -6.65 8.95 -9.43
CA GLU A 251 -5.47 9.75 -9.76
C GLU A 251 -5.01 9.53 -11.20
N ASN A 252 -5.19 8.32 -11.72
CA ASN A 252 -4.84 8.00 -13.11
C ASN A 252 -5.97 8.20 -14.11
N LYS A 253 -7.15 8.70 -13.65
CA LYS A 253 -8.33 8.93 -14.48
C LYS A 253 -8.79 7.67 -15.23
N LEU A 254 -8.63 6.51 -14.60
CA LEU A 254 -9.12 5.25 -15.12
C LEU A 254 -10.56 5.03 -14.66
N PRO A 255 -11.45 4.56 -15.55
CA PRO A 255 -12.81 4.20 -15.17
C PRO A 255 -12.81 2.96 -14.26
N VAL A 256 -13.84 2.85 -13.42
CA VAL A 256 -14.06 1.73 -12.52
C VAL A 256 -15.40 1.05 -12.83
N ALA A 257 -15.44 -0.26 -12.72
CA ALA A 257 -16.64 -1.04 -12.97
C ALA A 257 -17.54 -1.08 -11.72
N LEU A 258 -18.83 -1.15 -11.95
CA LEU A 258 -19.82 -1.52 -10.96
C LEU A 258 -19.79 -3.04 -10.79
N VAL A 259 -19.72 -3.55 -9.56
CA VAL A 259 -19.71 -4.99 -9.30
C VAL A 259 -21.02 -5.40 -8.63
N ARG A 260 -21.59 -6.49 -9.10
CA ARG A 260 -22.85 -7.00 -8.59
C ARG A 260 -22.66 -7.68 -7.24
N ASN A 261 -23.39 -7.20 -6.23
CA ASN A 261 -23.38 -7.79 -4.87
C ASN A 261 -24.46 -8.89 -4.71
N GLN A 262 -24.53 -9.53 -3.52
CA GLN A 262 -25.51 -10.59 -3.23
C GLN A 262 -26.97 -10.11 -3.27
N ALA A 263 -27.22 -8.81 -3.05
CA ALA A 263 -28.56 -8.23 -3.20
C ALA A 263 -28.97 -8.08 -4.69
N GLY A 264 -28.09 -8.41 -5.63
CA GLY A 264 -28.33 -8.27 -7.06
C GLY A 264 -28.09 -6.86 -7.61
N GLN A 265 -27.61 -5.94 -6.78
CA GLN A 265 -27.33 -4.56 -7.16
C GLN A 265 -25.94 -4.41 -7.73
N PHE A 266 -25.78 -3.59 -8.79
CA PHE A 266 -24.47 -3.18 -9.30
C PHE A 266 -24.02 -1.95 -8.51
N VAL A 267 -23.03 -2.13 -7.63
CA VAL A 267 -22.55 -1.13 -6.67
C VAL A 267 -21.24 -0.52 -7.15
N GLU A 268 -21.14 0.79 -7.03
CA GLU A 268 -19.90 1.53 -7.30
C GLU A 268 -18.92 1.38 -6.12
N PRO A 269 -17.60 1.25 -6.38
CA PRO A 269 -16.60 1.26 -5.33
C PRO A 269 -16.45 2.66 -4.72
N THR A 270 -17.03 2.87 -3.54
CA THR A 270 -16.94 4.13 -2.79
C THR A 270 -16.58 3.88 -1.32
N ALA A 271 -16.17 4.92 -0.61
CA ALA A 271 -15.95 4.85 0.84
C ALA A 271 -17.23 4.45 1.58
N ASP A 272 -18.38 5.02 1.20
CA ASP A 272 -19.69 4.70 1.81
C ASP A 272 -20.08 3.24 1.56
N ALA A 273 -19.88 2.74 0.34
CA ALA A 273 -20.18 1.34 0.02
C ALA A 273 -19.21 0.36 0.73
N THR A 274 -17.98 0.79 1.02
CA THR A 274 -17.05 0.06 1.89
C THR A 274 -17.50 0.10 3.34
N THR A 275 -17.97 1.25 3.84
CA THR A 275 -18.53 1.39 5.20
C THR A 275 -19.74 0.48 5.37
N ALA A 276 -20.60 0.39 4.36
CA ALA A 276 -21.73 -0.57 4.38
C ALA A 276 -21.24 -2.03 4.47
N ALA A 277 -20.14 -2.37 3.80
CA ALA A 277 -19.51 -3.69 3.91
C ALA A 277 -18.96 -3.95 5.32
N ILE A 278 -18.25 -3.00 5.92
CA ILE A 278 -17.74 -3.12 7.31
C ILE A 278 -18.92 -3.35 8.28
N ASN A 279 -19.98 -2.55 8.15
CA ASN A 279 -21.16 -2.63 9.03
C ASN A 279 -21.85 -4.00 8.93
N ALA A 280 -21.86 -4.62 7.74
CA ALA A 280 -22.43 -5.94 7.54
C ALA A 280 -21.69 -7.05 8.31
N PHE A 281 -20.44 -6.84 8.67
CA PHE A 281 -19.59 -7.76 9.44
C PHE A 281 -19.25 -7.24 10.85
N SER A 282 -19.96 -6.22 11.35
CA SER A 282 -19.62 -5.56 12.61
C SER A 282 -19.54 -6.51 13.81
N ASN A 283 -20.45 -7.48 13.90
CA ASN A 283 -20.43 -8.48 14.98
C ASN A 283 -19.21 -9.41 14.88
N ASP A 284 -18.88 -9.86 13.68
CA ASP A 284 -17.73 -10.75 13.45
C ASP A 284 -16.42 -10.01 13.74
N LEU A 285 -16.31 -8.76 13.26
CA LEU A 285 -15.14 -7.90 13.47
C LEU A 285 -14.94 -7.52 14.94
N ALA A 286 -16.00 -7.45 15.73
CA ALA A 286 -15.91 -7.24 17.18
C ALA A 286 -15.19 -8.40 17.90
N HIS A 287 -15.26 -9.62 17.34
CA HIS A 287 -14.60 -10.81 17.87
C HIS A 287 -13.21 -11.05 17.25
N ASP A 288 -13.10 -10.89 15.93
CA ASP A 288 -11.85 -11.07 15.22
C ASP A 288 -11.75 -10.10 14.02
N VAL A 289 -10.88 -9.11 14.14
CA VAL A 289 -10.63 -8.12 13.07
C VAL A 289 -10.06 -8.73 11.78
N ARG A 290 -9.66 -10.01 11.79
CA ARG A 290 -9.12 -10.73 10.64
C ARG A 290 -10.20 -11.29 9.69
N VAL A 291 -11.47 -11.18 10.09
CA VAL A 291 -12.59 -11.63 9.26
C VAL A 291 -12.62 -10.83 7.95
N PRO A 292 -12.61 -11.50 6.78
CA PRO A 292 -12.72 -10.82 5.50
C PRO A 292 -14.10 -10.19 5.31
N ILE A 293 -14.15 -8.93 4.92
CA ILE A 293 -15.40 -8.19 4.66
C ILE A 293 -15.83 -8.25 3.18
N VAL A 294 -15.40 -9.29 2.45
CA VAL A 294 -15.77 -9.51 1.05
C VAL A 294 -17.14 -10.19 0.92
N ASP A 295 -17.83 -9.88 -0.18
CA ASP A 295 -19.14 -10.45 -0.52
C ASP A 295 -20.13 -10.40 0.64
N PRO A 296 -20.51 -9.19 1.11
CA PRO A 296 -21.45 -8.98 2.19
C PRO A 296 -22.82 -9.64 1.90
N PRO A 297 -23.58 -10.01 2.94
CA PRO A 297 -24.89 -10.67 2.77
C PRO A 297 -25.89 -9.78 2.02
N ALA A 298 -26.90 -10.39 1.40
CA ALA A 298 -27.90 -9.70 0.59
C ALA A 298 -28.70 -8.60 1.34
N SER A 299 -28.70 -8.62 2.67
CA SER A 299 -29.28 -7.54 3.49
C SER A 299 -28.51 -6.22 3.38
N ALA A 300 -27.22 -6.26 3.05
CA ALA A 300 -26.36 -5.09 2.87
C ALA A 300 -26.39 -4.61 1.40
N LYS A 301 -27.53 -4.04 1.00
CA LYS A 301 -27.84 -3.71 -0.41
C LYS A 301 -26.85 -2.75 -1.06
N ASP A 302 -26.30 -1.80 -0.28
CA ASP A 302 -25.41 -0.76 -0.77
C ASP A 302 -23.91 -1.11 -0.61
N ALA A 303 -23.61 -2.29 -0.05
CA ALA A 303 -22.25 -2.70 0.21
C ALA A 303 -21.53 -3.11 -1.08
N TYR A 304 -20.30 -2.58 -1.26
CA TYR A 304 -19.42 -2.99 -2.36
C TYR A 304 -18.80 -4.37 -2.05
N PRO A 305 -18.90 -5.35 -2.97
CA PRO A 305 -18.58 -6.73 -2.63
C PRO A 305 -17.09 -7.03 -2.50
N ILE A 306 -16.20 -6.18 -2.99
CA ILE A 306 -14.74 -6.39 -2.93
C ILE A 306 -14.12 -5.33 -2.03
N SER A 307 -14.49 -5.36 -0.75
CA SER A 307 -13.98 -4.45 0.28
C SER A 307 -13.02 -5.17 1.22
N GLY A 308 -12.02 -4.48 1.74
CA GLY A 308 -11.05 -5.06 2.67
C GLY A 308 -10.55 -4.06 3.69
N LEU A 309 -10.20 -4.56 4.87
CA LEU A 309 -9.45 -3.84 5.89
C LEU A 309 -7.97 -3.84 5.52
N THR A 310 -7.26 -2.81 5.95
CA THR A 310 -5.81 -2.74 5.94
C THR A 310 -5.31 -2.52 7.37
N PHE A 311 -4.13 -3.03 7.67
CA PHE A 311 -3.63 -3.20 9.04
C PHE A 311 -2.24 -2.62 9.19
N LEU A 312 -2.01 -1.92 10.29
CA LEU A 312 -0.68 -1.69 10.85
C LEU A 312 -0.22 -2.92 11.65
N LEU A 313 1.02 -3.30 11.44
CA LEU A 313 1.69 -4.40 12.14
C LEU A 313 2.79 -3.80 13.00
N ILE A 314 2.56 -3.72 14.31
CA ILE A 314 3.43 -3.01 15.25
C ILE A 314 4.05 -3.99 16.24
N PRO A 315 5.40 -4.08 16.34
CA PRO A 315 6.04 -4.88 17.38
C PRO A 315 5.64 -4.36 18.77
N LYS A 316 5.25 -5.26 19.68
CA LYS A 316 4.94 -4.89 21.08
C LYS A 316 6.14 -4.30 21.80
N GLN A 317 7.35 -4.72 21.42
CA GLN A 317 8.62 -4.22 21.96
C GLN A 317 9.49 -3.73 20.79
N GLY A 318 9.75 -2.45 20.74
CA GLY A 318 10.71 -1.86 19.82
C GLY A 318 12.14 -1.95 20.37
N LYS A 319 13.14 -1.88 19.49
CA LYS A 319 14.56 -1.89 19.86
C LYS A 319 14.99 -0.60 20.60
N ASP A 320 14.34 0.52 20.26
CA ASP A 320 14.60 1.84 20.84
C ASP A 320 13.29 2.37 21.48
N PRO A 321 13.27 2.61 22.80
CA PRO A 321 12.10 3.13 23.50
C PRO A 321 11.59 4.48 22.96
N ASN A 322 12.49 5.38 22.53
CA ASN A 322 12.09 6.68 22.01
C ASN A 322 11.42 6.56 20.64
N LYS A 323 11.95 5.68 19.77
CA LYS A 323 11.30 5.34 18.51
C LYS A 323 9.94 4.68 18.72
N THR A 324 9.86 3.77 19.70
CA THR A 324 8.61 3.07 20.03
C THR A 324 7.54 4.06 20.48
N GLU A 325 7.88 5.03 21.31
CA GLU A 325 6.95 6.07 21.75
C GLU A 325 6.51 6.96 20.59
N SER A 326 7.44 7.41 19.74
CA SER A 326 7.11 8.22 18.54
C SER A 326 6.24 7.43 17.55
N LEU A 327 6.52 6.13 17.36
CA LEU A 327 5.68 5.25 16.54
C LEU A 327 4.28 5.10 17.13
N LYS A 328 4.16 4.93 18.43
CA LYS A 328 2.89 4.86 19.15
C LYS A 328 2.05 6.12 18.95
N GLN A 329 2.68 7.30 19.04
CA GLN A 329 2.02 8.59 18.77
C GLN A 329 1.55 8.70 17.31
N PHE A 330 2.36 8.24 16.36
CA PHE A 330 1.96 8.17 14.96
C PHE A 330 0.77 7.24 14.73
N VAL A 331 0.80 6.04 15.30
CA VAL A 331 -0.33 5.10 15.20
C VAL A 331 -1.58 5.67 15.85
N GLN A 332 -1.46 6.30 17.01
CA GLN A 332 -2.58 7.00 17.67
C GLN A 332 -3.18 8.08 16.76
N TYR A 333 -2.32 8.85 16.08
CA TYR A 333 -2.77 9.84 15.10
C TYR A 333 -3.53 9.17 13.94
N VAL A 334 -3.01 8.08 13.37
CA VAL A 334 -3.64 7.35 12.25
C VAL A 334 -5.05 6.86 12.61
N ILE A 335 -5.21 6.23 13.77
CA ILE A 335 -6.50 5.65 14.20
C ILE A 335 -7.50 6.69 14.75
N THR A 336 -7.10 7.96 14.84
CA THR A 336 -7.96 9.07 15.31
C THR A 336 -8.08 10.17 14.25
N GLN A 337 -7.26 11.19 14.33
CA GLN A 337 -7.29 12.38 13.45
C GLN A 337 -7.02 12.03 11.97
N GLY A 338 -6.23 10.99 11.72
CA GLY A 338 -5.90 10.53 10.38
C GLY A 338 -7.10 9.96 9.61
N GLN A 339 -8.17 9.56 10.31
CA GLN A 339 -9.34 8.95 9.68
C GLN A 339 -10.07 9.93 8.74
N ASP A 340 -10.16 11.22 9.10
CA ASP A 340 -10.76 12.24 8.22
C ASP A 340 -9.94 12.45 6.93
N GLN A 341 -8.62 12.32 7.03
CA GLN A 341 -7.74 12.41 5.86
C GLN A 341 -7.88 11.20 4.94
N ALA A 342 -8.02 10.00 5.50
CA ALA A 342 -8.26 8.79 4.73
C ALA A 342 -9.57 8.89 3.94
N GLU A 343 -10.64 9.38 4.56
CA GLU A 343 -11.93 9.58 3.90
C GLU A 343 -11.81 10.52 2.68
N SER A 344 -11.04 11.61 2.81
CA SER A 344 -10.79 12.52 1.68
C SER A 344 -10.11 11.85 0.49
N LEU A 345 -9.42 10.73 0.71
CA LEU A 345 -8.78 9.88 -0.28
C LEU A 345 -9.61 8.64 -0.66
N SER A 346 -10.89 8.63 -0.32
CA SER A 346 -11.84 7.54 -0.66
C SER A 346 -11.65 6.22 0.11
N TYR A 347 -10.92 6.25 1.22
CA TYR A 347 -10.94 5.15 2.19
C TYR A 347 -12.11 5.30 3.16
N ALA A 348 -12.64 4.19 3.64
CA ALA A 348 -13.66 4.21 4.67
C ALA A 348 -13.04 4.43 6.06
N LYS A 349 -13.67 5.29 6.85
CA LYS A 349 -13.32 5.45 8.27
C LYS A 349 -13.60 4.16 9.03
N LEU A 350 -12.76 3.85 10.00
CA LEU A 350 -13.05 2.77 10.93
C LEU A 350 -14.24 3.14 11.83
N PRO A 351 -15.21 2.24 12.03
CA PRO A 351 -16.24 2.42 13.05
C PRO A 351 -15.64 2.64 14.43
N SER A 352 -16.33 3.40 15.27
CA SER A 352 -15.86 3.75 16.62
C SER A 352 -15.51 2.53 17.49
N GLY A 353 -16.23 1.41 17.32
CA GLY A 353 -15.92 0.16 18.01
C GLY A 353 -14.55 -0.41 17.64
N LEU A 354 -14.17 -0.39 16.36
CA LEU A 354 -12.84 -0.81 15.91
C LEU A 354 -11.77 0.17 16.39
N GLN A 355 -12.02 1.48 16.32
CA GLN A 355 -11.06 2.48 16.84
C GLN A 355 -10.80 2.27 18.34
N GLN A 356 -11.81 1.92 19.13
CA GLN A 356 -11.66 1.64 20.56
C GLN A 356 -10.88 0.34 20.83
N GLN A 357 -11.10 -0.70 20.01
CA GLN A 357 -10.28 -1.91 20.04
C GLN A 357 -8.81 -1.59 19.76
N ASP A 358 -8.54 -0.79 18.72
CA ASP A 358 -7.20 -0.38 18.34
C ASP A 358 -6.48 0.39 19.45
N GLN A 359 -7.16 1.29 20.14
CA GLN A 359 -6.60 1.99 21.30
C GLN A 359 -6.19 1.00 22.41
N THR A 360 -7.01 -0.03 22.66
CA THR A 360 -6.70 -1.07 23.64
C THR A 360 -5.50 -1.91 23.23
N LEU A 361 -5.39 -2.25 21.95
CA LEU A 361 -4.24 -2.98 21.40
C LEU A 361 -2.98 -2.12 21.39
N LEU A 362 -3.08 -0.85 21.05
CA LEU A 362 -1.97 0.10 21.01
C LEU A 362 -1.38 0.32 22.41
N ALA A 363 -2.18 0.24 23.48
CA ALA A 363 -1.71 0.32 24.85
C ALA A 363 -0.73 -0.80 25.21
N GLN A 364 -0.72 -1.94 24.50
CA GLN A 364 0.22 -3.04 24.70
C GLN A 364 1.61 -2.76 24.13
N VAL A 365 1.73 -1.76 23.23
CA VAL A 365 3.02 -1.37 22.63
C VAL A 365 3.83 -0.58 23.64
N GLY A 366 5.08 -1.00 23.88
CA GLY A 366 6.00 -0.38 24.84
C GLY A 366 5.69 -0.69 26.32
N SER A 367 4.62 -1.43 26.61
CA SER A 367 4.36 -1.87 27.98
C SER A 367 5.41 -2.90 28.41
N LYS A 368 6.05 -2.69 29.57
CA LYS A 368 6.91 -3.72 30.16
C LYS A 368 6.04 -4.95 30.45
N SER A 369 6.38 -6.11 29.90
CA SER A 369 5.79 -7.36 30.34
C SER A 369 6.01 -7.45 31.84
N GLN A 370 4.94 -7.47 32.65
CA GLN A 370 5.05 -7.95 34.02
C GLN A 370 5.44 -9.44 33.92
N GLN A 371 6.73 -9.72 33.95
CA GLN A 371 7.18 -11.04 34.29
C GLN A 371 6.59 -11.34 35.68
N ALA A 372 5.66 -12.29 35.70
CA ALA A 372 5.20 -12.87 36.93
C ALA A 372 6.43 -13.40 37.65
N SER A 373 6.91 -12.64 38.64
CA SER A 373 7.86 -13.11 39.62
C SER A 373 7.10 -14.10 40.50
N SER A 374 6.95 -15.34 40.05
CA SER A 374 6.77 -16.48 40.94
C SER A 374 8.10 -16.76 41.59
N GLY A 375 8.52 -15.87 42.48
CA GLY A 375 9.55 -16.14 43.47
C GLY A 375 8.96 -17.10 44.50
N GLY A 376 9.27 -18.38 44.34
CA GLY A 376 9.05 -19.33 45.38
C GLY A 376 9.90 -18.93 46.57
N SER A 377 9.25 -18.58 47.65
CA SER A 377 9.82 -18.60 48.99
C SER A 377 9.74 -20.03 49.48
N GLN A 378 10.87 -20.61 49.70
CA GLN A 378 11.09 -21.60 50.74
C GLN A 378 12.09 -21.05 51.74
#